data_e3a5552d9a4afcb9be47b8f387638db9
#
_entry.id   e3a5552d9a4afcb9be47b8f387638db9
#
_cell.length_a   1.000
_cell.length_b   1.000
_cell.length_c   1.000
_cell.angle_alpha   90.00
_cell.angle_beta   90.00
_cell.angle_gamma   90.00
#
_symmetry.space_group_name_H-M   'P 1'
#
loop_
_entity.id
_entity.type
_entity.pdbx_description
1 polymer ?
#
loop_
_entity_poly.entity_id
_entity_poly.type
_entity_poly.pdbx_seq_one_letter_code
_entity_poly.pdbx_strand_id
1 'polypeptide(L)'
;MNIKGLNRKTFAWALYDWANSAFALSVLAVLFPLVLRNHWSAADSGADVTARLAWITFAASVVVCITAPIFGTIADAGGYRKRFLFFLALLGAVSTAALGFIEAGDWQLALGMYLLASVGYYSSTVFYDSLLIDVEIGRAHV
;
A
#
# COMPACT_ATOMS: atom_id res chain seq x y z
N MET A 1 -25.74 14.00 16.90
CA MET A 1 -24.89 12.92 16.37
C MET A 1 -24.34 12.15 17.56
N ASN A 2 -24.83 10.95 17.79
CA ASN A 2 -24.63 10.22 19.07
C ASN A 2 -23.33 9.40 19.00
N ILE A 3 -22.27 9.91 19.63
CA ILE A 3 -20.90 9.32 19.61
C ILE A 3 -20.82 8.01 20.44
N LYS A 4 -21.91 7.58 21.08
CA LYS A 4 -21.97 6.39 21.95
C LYS A 4 -21.91 5.02 21.21
N GLY A 5 -21.79 5.00 19.87
CA GLY A 5 -21.76 3.78 19.06
C GLY A 5 -20.40 3.43 18.45
N LEU A 6 -19.31 4.14 18.77
CA LEU A 6 -17.99 3.80 18.22
C LEU A 6 -17.45 2.56 18.95
N ASN A 7 -17.82 1.40 18.45
CA ASN A 7 -17.27 0.12 18.92
C ASN A 7 -15.76 0.10 18.61
N ARG A 8 -14.95 -0.44 19.50
CA ARG A 8 -13.48 -0.56 19.37
C ARG A 8 -13.06 -1.10 17.98
N LYS A 9 -13.88 -1.95 17.38
CA LYS A 9 -13.68 -2.47 16.03
C LYS A 9 -13.82 -1.38 14.96
N THR A 10 -14.88 -0.58 15.00
CA THR A 10 -15.13 0.52 14.04
C THR A 10 -14.04 1.58 14.12
N PHE A 11 -13.55 1.89 15.34
CA PHE A 11 -12.45 2.82 15.53
C PHE A 11 -11.14 2.31 14.92
N ALA A 12 -10.83 1.02 15.10
CA ALA A 12 -9.63 0.42 14.50
C ALA A 12 -9.68 0.44 12.96
N TRP A 13 -10.85 0.21 12.37
CA TRP A 13 -11.06 0.32 10.92
C TRP A 13 -10.87 1.75 10.42
N ALA A 14 -11.44 2.73 11.11
CA ALA A 14 -11.29 4.12 10.75
C ALA A 14 -9.84 4.61 10.84
N LEU A 15 -9.08 4.15 11.83
CA LEU A 15 -7.65 4.44 11.96
C LEU A 15 -6.83 3.80 10.82
N TYR A 16 -7.16 2.57 10.45
CA TYR A 16 -6.48 1.91 9.34
C TYR A 16 -6.75 2.67 8.02
N ASP A 17 -7.99 3.03 7.74
CA ASP A 17 -8.38 3.77 6.54
C ASP A 17 -7.69 5.14 6.48
N TRP A 18 -7.66 5.85 7.60
CA TRP A 18 -6.95 7.12 7.72
C TRP A 18 -5.44 6.97 7.45
N ALA A 19 -4.80 5.97 8.06
CA ALA A 19 -3.37 5.70 7.86
C ALA A 19 -3.08 5.30 6.41
N ASN A 20 -3.95 4.49 5.80
CA ASN A 20 -3.85 4.04 4.42
C ASN A 20 -3.97 5.22 3.43
N SER A 21 -4.93 6.12 3.65
CA SER A 21 -5.10 7.34 2.85
C SER A 21 -3.93 8.30 3.01
N ALA A 22 -3.44 8.48 4.23
CA ALA A 22 -2.26 9.30 4.51
C ALA A 22 -1.01 8.75 3.79
N PHE A 23 -0.81 7.43 3.80
CA PHE A 23 0.29 6.79 3.08
C PHE A 23 0.20 7.02 1.57
N ALA A 24 -0.97 6.80 0.96
CA ALA A 24 -1.17 7.00 -0.46
C ALA A 24 -0.87 8.43 -0.90
N LEU A 25 -1.45 9.40 -0.21
CA LEU A 25 -1.29 10.82 -0.57
C LEU A 25 0.11 11.34 -0.25
N SER A 26 0.63 11.03 0.93
CA SER A 26 1.91 11.58 1.36
C SER A 26 3.09 10.84 0.73
N VAL A 27 3.15 9.53 0.87
CA VAL A 27 4.33 8.74 0.46
C VAL A 27 4.31 8.46 -1.03
N LEU A 28 3.25 7.83 -1.55
CA LEU A 28 3.23 7.38 -2.94
C LEU A 28 3.07 8.53 -3.94
N ALA A 29 2.19 9.51 -3.65
CA ALA A 29 1.86 10.56 -4.60
C ALA A 29 2.80 11.77 -4.53
N VAL A 30 3.39 12.08 -3.37
CA VAL A 30 4.17 13.32 -3.18
C VAL A 30 5.61 13.05 -2.78
N LEU A 31 5.86 12.40 -1.65
CA LEU A 31 7.21 12.29 -1.10
C LEU A 31 8.13 11.45 -1.98
N PHE A 32 7.68 10.28 -2.42
CA PHE A 32 8.53 9.43 -3.23
C PHE A 32 8.94 10.06 -4.57
N PRO A 33 8.03 10.60 -5.42
CA PRO A 33 8.42 11.29 -6.65
C PRO A 33 9.36 12.47 -6.41
N LEU A 34 9.13 13.24 -5.34
CA LEU A 34 9.94 14.39 -5.00
C LEU A 34 11.37 13.98 -4.58
N VAL A 35 11.50 12.98 -3.72
CA VAL A 35 12.80 12.49 -3.24
C VAL A 35 13.53 11.73 -4.36
N LEU A 36 12.81 10.96 -5.18
CA LEU A 36 13.38 10.28 -6.35
C LEU A 36 14.07 11.30 -7.25
N ARG A 37 13.41 12.41 -7.54
CA ARG A 37 13.95 13.47 -8.42
C ARG A 37 15.11 14.23 -7.78
N ASN A 38 15.01 14.61 -6.51
CA ASN A 38 15.93 15.57 -5.92
C ASN A 38 17.10 14.90 -5.19
N HIS A 39 16.96 13.64 -4.78
CA HIS A 39 17.97 12.95 -3.97
C HIS A 39 18.58 11.74 -4.70
N TRP A 40 17.77 10.82 -5.18
CA TRP A 40 18.27 9.59 -5.79
C TRP A 40 18.61 9.73 -7.28
N SER A 41 17.98 10.68 -8.00
CA SER A 41 18.18 10.91 -9.44
C SER A 41 18.51 12.38 -9.76
N ALA A 42 19.19 13.07 -8.87
CA ALA A 42 19.47 14.51 -9.01
C ALA A 42 20.30 14.88 -10.27
N ALA A 43 21.10 13.95 -10.76
CA ALA A 43 21.92 14.14 -11.97
C ALA A 43 21.18 13.82 -13.27
N ASP A 44 20.00 13.21 -13.20
CA ASP A 44 19.25 12.74 -14.37
C ASP A 44 18.26 13.79 -14.88
N SER A 45 17.85 13.65 -16.16
CA SER A 45 16.81 14.52 -16.72
C SER A 45 15.45 14.25 -16.05
N GLY A 46 14.62 15.30 -15.92
CA GLY A 46 13.28 15.14 -15.34
C GLY A 46 12.39 14.20 -16.14
N ALA A 47 12.62 14.08 -17.46
CA ALA A 47 11.90 13.15 -18.32
C ALA A 47 12.25 11.69 -18.00
N ASP A 48 13.55 11.39 -17.79
CA ASP A 48 13.99 10.03 -17.44
C ASP A 48 13.47 9.60 -16.08
N VAL A 49 13.49 10.49 -15.08
CA VAL A 49 12.97 10.23 -13.75
C VAL A 49 11.46 9.92 -13.80
N THR A 50 10.70 10.70 -14.58
CA THR A 50 9.26 10.49 -14.77
C THR A 50 9.00 9.17 -15.49
N ALA A 51 9.76 8.84 -16.51
CA ALA A 51 9.63 7.57 -17.23
C ALA A 51 9.91 6.37 -16.30
N ARG A 52 10.96 6.41 -15.48
CA ARG A 52 11.28 5.37 -14.50
C ARG A 52 10.16 5.18 -13.49
N LEU A 53 9.61 6.29 -12.96
CA LEU A 53 8.48 6.24 -12.04
C LEU A 53 7.24 5.61 -12.68
N ALA A 54 6.93 5.99 -13.92
CA ALA A 54 5.81 5.42 -14.66
C ALA A 54 5.98 3.91 -14.88
N TRP A 55 7.17 3.47 -15.29
CA TRP A 55 7.46 2.05 -15.51
C TRP A 55 7.37 1.23 -14.22
N ILE A 56 7.90 1.73 -13.09
CA ILE A 56 7.85 0.99 -11.83
C ILE A 56 6.42 0.92 -11.28
N THR A 57 5.64 2.00 -11.43
CA THR A 57 4.23 2.02 -11.04
C THR A 57 3.40 1.06 -11.90
N PHE A 58 3.66 1.02 -13.20
CA PHE A 58 3.05 0.04 -14.10
C PHE A 58 3.40 -1.39 -13.68
N ALA A 59 4.68 -1.68 -13.42
CA ALA A 59 5.12 -3.00 -12.96
C ALA A 59 4.43 -3.40 -11.64
N ALA A 60 4.32 -2.49 -10.68
CA ALA A 60 3.60 -2.73 -9.42
C ALA A 60 2.13 -3.09 -9.68
N SER A 61 1.46 -2.36 -10.58
CA SER A 61 0.06 -2.62 -10.94
C SER A 61 -0.13 -3.99 -11.58
N VAL A 62 0.78 -4.39 -12.46
CA VAL A 62 0.77 -5.73 -13.09
C VAL A 62 0.94 -6.82 -12.05
N VAL A 63 1.90 -6.68 -11.13
CA VAL A 63 2.11 -7.64 -10.04
C VAL A 63 0.85 -7.78 -9.20
N VAL A 64 0.24 -6.68 -8.80
CA VAL A 64 -1.00 -6.68 -8.00
C VAL A 64 -2.14 -7.34 -8.78
N CYS A 65 -2.31 -7.02 -10.05
CA CYS A 65 -3.36 -7.58 -10.90
C CYS A 65 -3.27 -9.12 -11.00
N ILE A 66 -2.05 -9.65 -11.06
CA ILE A 66 -1.82 -11.10 -11.13
C ILE A 66 -1.95 -11.76 -9.76
N THR A 67 -1.42 -11.13 -8.72
CA THR A 67 -1.36 -11.74 -7.38
C THR A 67 -2.67 -11.60 -6.59
N ALA A 68 -3.45 -10.54 -6.82
CA ALA A 68 -4.70 -10.29 -6.08
C ALA A 68 -5.72 -11.44 -6.18
N PRO A 69 -6.05 -12.00 -7.36
CA PRO A 69 -6.98 -13.14 -7.44
C PRO A 69 -6.40 -14.41 -6.80
N ILE A 70 -5.09 -14.64 -6.90
CA ILE A 70 -4.43 -15.82 -6.32
C ILE A 70 -4.48 -15.74 -4.78
N PHE A 71 -4.06 -14.62 -4.23
CA PHE A 71 -4.08 -14.41 -2.79
C PHE A 71 -5.51 -14.35 -2.25
N GLY A 72 -6.45 -13.78 -3.02
CA GLY A 72 -7.86 -13.75 -2.67
C GLY A 72 -8.42 -15.16 -2.49
N THR A 73 -8.22 -16.05 -3.45
CA THR A 73 -8.72 -17.44 -3.38
C THR A 73 -8.09 -18.22 -2.22
N ILE A 74 -6.79 -18.06 -1.97
CA ILE A 74 -6.10 -18.72 -0.85
C ILE A 74 -6.61 -18.18 0.49
N ALA A 75 -6.78 -16.88 0.60
CA ALA A 75 -7.25 -16.25 1.82
C ALA A 75 -8.69 -16.63 2.17
N ASP A 76 -9.54 -16.78 1.15
CA ASP A 76 -10.95 -17.18 1.31
C ASP A 76 -11.06 -18.63 1.73
N ALA A 77 -10.33 -19.52 1.07
CA ALA A 77 -10.35 -20.95 1.38
C ALA A 77 -9.90 -21.27 2.83
N GLY A 78 -8.97 -20.50 3.36
CA GLY A 78 -8.39 -20.73 4.69
C GLY A 78 -8.86 -19.78 5.80
N GLY A 79 -9.69 -18.79 5.49
CA GLY A 79 -10.07 -17.76 6.46
C GLY A 79 -8.91 -16.85 6.90
N TYR A 80 -7.84 -16.78 6.10
CA TYR A 80 -6.60 -16.08 6.46
C TYR A 80 -6.56 -14.61 5.99
N ARG A 81 -7.66 -14.02 5.54
CA ARG A 81 -7.72 -12.64 5.01
C ARG A 81 -7.05 -11.60 5.92
N LYS A 82 -7.27 -11.69 7.25
CA LYS A 82 -6.65 -10.77 8.22
C LYS A 82 -5.13 -10.93 8.32
N ARG A 83 -4.63 -12.16 8.18
CA ARG A 83 -3.19 -12.41 8.20
C ARG A 83 -2.52 -11.87 6.93
N PHE A 84 -3.14 -12.09 5.77
CA PHE A 84 -2.66 -11.52 4.51
C PHE A 84 -2.64 -9.99 4.55
N LEU A 85 -3.73 -9.36 5.02
CA LEU A 85 -3.79 -7.92 5.25
C LEU A 85 -2.62 -7.43 6.10
N PHE A 86 -2.37 -8.08 7.24
CA PHE A 86 -1.31 -7.69 8.16
C PHE A 86 0.09 -7.82 7.53
N PHE A 87 0.39 -8.95 6.88
CA PHE A 87 1.70 -9.16 6.26
C PHE A 87 1.94 -8.21 5.08
N LEU A 88 0.94 -7.94 4.26
CA LEU A 88 1.05 -7.02 3.12
C LEU A 88 1.19 -5.57 3.58
N ALA A 89 0.43 -5.16 4.60
CA ALA A 89 0.60 -3.84 5.20
C ALA A 89 1.98 -3.68 5.86
N LEU A 90 2.46 -4.72 6.54
CA LEU A 90 3.81 -4.74 7.13
C LEU A 90 4.89 -4.67 6.04
N LEU A 91 4.74 -5.42 4.95
CA LEU A 91 5.64 -5.34 3.80
C LEU A 91 5.72 -3.90 3.26
N GLY A 92 4.57 -3.25 3.06
CA GLY A 92 4.52 -1.86 2.62
C GLY A 92 5.23 -0.91 3.59
N ALA A 93 4.96 -1.04 4.89
CA ALA A 93 5.56 -0.21 5.92
C ALA A 93 7.08 -0.39 6.03
N VAL A 94 7.56 -1.64 6.05
CA VAL A 94 8.99 -1.95 6.13
C VAL A 94 9.73 -1.48 4.88
N SER A 95 9.17 -1.71 3.69
CA SER A 95 9.77 -1.25 2.43
C SER A 95 9.86 0.28 2.39
N THR A 96 8.83 0.98 2.89
CA THR A 96 8.84 2.44 2.99
C THR A 96 9.87 2.94 4.00
N ALA A 97 9.98 2.30 5.16
CA ALA A 97 11.01 2.64 6.14
C ALA A 97 12.43 2.42 5.60
N ALA A 98 12.63 1.38 4.79
CA ALA A 98 13.90 1.09 4.15
C ALA A 98 14.34 2.18 3.16
N LEU A 99 13.42 2.92 2.54
CA LEU A 99 13.73 4.06 1.68
C LEU A 99 14.56 5.13 2.41
N GLY A 100 14.34 5.31 3.72
CA GLY A 100 15.10 6.27 4.53
C GLY A 100 16.57 5.95 4.72
N PHE A 101 17.02 4.74 4.38
CA PHE A 101 18.40 4.28 4.51
C PHE A 101 19.15 4.23 3.17
N ILE A 102 18.49 4.60 2.07
CA ILE A 102 19.08 4.54 0.72
C ILE A 102 19.90 5.80 0.46
N GLU A 103 21.14 5.61 0.03
CA GLU A 103 22.07 6.70 -0.26
C GLU A 103 21.68 7.49 -1.52
N ALA A 104 22.18 8.73 -1.60
CA ALA A 104 21.95 9.58 -2.76
C ALA A 104 22.56 8.95 -4.03
N GLY A 105 21.77 8.90 -5.11
CA GLY A 105 22.22 8.33 -6.39
C GLY A 105 21.76 6.87 -6.61
N ASP A 106 21.38 6.13 -5.56
CA ASP A 106 20.93 4.72 -5.66
C ASP A 106 19.44 4.60 -6.06
N TRP A 107 19.07 5.26 -7.16
CA TRP A 107 17.71 5.26 -7.66
C TRP A 107 17.14 3.87 -7.97
N GLN A 108 17.99 2.90 -8.35
CA GLN A 108 17.56 1.53 -8.64
C GLN A 108 17.02 0.82 -7.39
N LEU A 109 17.74 0.96 -6.29
CA LEU A 109 17.32 0.40 -5.01
C LEU A 109 16.06 1.09 -4.49
N ALA A 110 16.00 2.43 -4.65
CA ALA A 110 14.81 3.21 -4.28
C ALA A 110 13.56 2.78 -5.06
N LEU A 111 13.67 2.56 -6.38
CA LEU A 111 12.57 2.05 -7.21
C LEU A 111 12.16 0.63 -6.80
N GLY A 112 13.12 -0.23 -6.47
CA GLY A 112 12.84 -1.58 -5.99
C GLY A 112 12.04 -1.58 -4.68
N MET A 113 12.43 -0.75 -3.71
CA MET A 113 11.71 -0.60 -2.44
C MET A 113 10.33 0.05 -2.64
N TYR A 114 10.22 1.00 -3.55
CA TYR A 114 8.94 1.59 -3.93
C TYR A 114 7.99 0.57 -4.57
N LEU A 115 8.50 -0.33 -5.42
CA LEU A 115 7.73 -1.43 -5.98
C LEU A 115 7.13 -2.29 -4.86
N LEU A 116 7.97 -2.74 -3.92
CA LEU A 116 7.52 -3.57 -2.79
C LEU A 116 6.52 -2.83 -1.90
N ALA A 117 6.77 -1.56 -1.61
CA ALA A 117 5.85 -0.72 -0.85
C ALA A 117 4.50 -0.57 -1.55
N SER A 118 4.50 -0.33 -2.87
CA SER A 118 3.28 -0.19 -3.67
C SER A 118 2.50 -1.51 -3.76
N VAL A 119 3.18 -2.63 -4.00
CA VAL A 119 2.54 -3.96 -4.04
C VAL A 119 1.94 -4.29 -2.67
N GLY A 120 2.66 -4.06 -1.58
CA GLY A 120 2.15 -4.25 -0.22
C GLY A 120 0.92 -3.39 0.05
N TYR A 121 0.96 -2.12 -0.32
CA TYR A 121 -0.15 -1.18 -0.16
C TYR A 121 -1.38 -1.60 -0.96
N TYR A 122 -1.27 -1.75 -2.28
CA TYR A 122 -2.42 -2.06 -3.12
C TYR A 122 -3.02 -3.43 -2.81
N SER A 123 -2.18 -4.44 -2.54
CA SER A 123 -2.67 -5.76 -2.16
C SER A 123 -3.36 -5.75 -0.79
N SER A 124 -2.84 -5.00 0.19
CA SER A 124 -3.50 -4.87 1.50
C SER A 124 -4.86 -4.19 1.39
N THR A 125 -5.00 -3.18 0.50
CA THR A 125 -6.27 -2.49 0.26
C THR A 125 -7.33 -3.45 -0.30
N VAL A 126 -6.98 -4.34 -1.23
CA VAL A 126 -7.90 -5.37 -1.76
C VAL A 126 -8.46 -6.25 -0.63
N PHE A 127 -7.62 -6.71 0.30
CA PHE A 127 -8.08 -7.50 1.44
C PHE A 127 -8.87 -6.68 2.46
N TYR A 128 -8.52 -5.42 2.64
CA TYR A 128 -9.26 -4.50 3.49
C TYR A 128 -10.71 -4.35 2.98
N ASP A 129 -10.89 -4.07 1.70
CA ASP A 129 -12.20 -3.89 1.08
C ASP A 129 -13.05 -5.17 1.18
N SER A 130 -12.45 -6.33 0.96
CA SER A 130 -13.15 -7.62 1.10
C SER A 130 -13.64 -7.89 2.52
N LEU A 131 -12.88 -7.50 3.54
CA LEU A 131 -13.26 -7.65 4.94
C LEU A 131 -14.33 -6.63 5.37
N LEU A 132 -14.35 -5.45 4.75
CA LEU A 132 -15.35 -4.41 5.04
C LEU A 132 -16.75 -4.87 4.64
N ILE A 133 -16.89 -5.50 3.48
CA ILE A 133 -18.13 -6.05 2.96
C ILE A 133 -18.69 -7.12 3.94
N ASP A 134 -17.86 -8.00 4.46
CA ASP A 134 -18.26 -9.04 5.42
C ASP A 134 -18.80 -8.43 6.73
N VAL A 135 -18.24 -7.30 7.18
CA VAL A 135 -18.69 -6.59 8.38
C VAL A 135 -20.04 -5.91 8.17
N GLU A 136 -20.30 -5.35 6.97
CA GLU A 136 -21.58 -4.70 6.64
C GLU A 136 -22.71 -5.70 6.47
N ILE A 137 -22.48 -6.82 5.79
CA ILE A 137 -23.48 -7.89 5.61
C ILE A 137 -23.83 -8.52 6.96
N GLY A 138 -22.87 -8.72 7.85
CA GLY A 138 -23.11 -9.22 9.21
C GLY A 138 -23.97 -8.29 10.07
N ARG A 139 -24.04 -6.99 9.76
CA ARG A 139 -24.92 -6.02 10.44
C ARG A 139 -26.35 -6.03 9.90
N ALA A 140 -26.57 -6.40 8.66
CA ALA A 140 -27.88 -6.41 8.04
C ALA A 140 -28.74 -7.61 8.50
N HIS A 141 -28.17 -8.59 9.19
CA HIS A 141 -28.82 -9.80 9.68
C HIS A 141 -29.03 -9.82 11.22
N VAL A 142 -28.76 -8.73 11.92
CA VAL A 142 -29.03 -8.54 13.36
C VAL A 142 -30.06 -7.43 13.53
#